data_0e2df0afd33ea9db70c0f99c90e66fe5
#
_entry.id   0e2df0afd33ea9db70c0f99c90e66fe5
#
_cell.length_a   1.000
_cell.length_b   1.000
_cell.length_c   1.000
_cell.angle_alpha   90.00
_cell.angle_beta   90.00
_cell.angle_gamma   90.00
#
_symmetry.space_group_name_H-M   'P 1'
#
loop_
_entity.id
_entity.type
_entity.pdbx_description
1 polymer ?
#
loop_
_entity_poly.entity_id
_entity_poly.type
_entity_poly.pdbx_seq_one_letter_code
_entity_poly.pdbx_strand_id
1 'polypeptide(L)'
;MISQDDVIFSDEGDMVVHEDSIQSSTLSQDELAILQASKEAARLVQDLKREVTPNRVAMAGIILLLLIGALFSGWYWVIPRDSVTVETLYIQRGGHIVMSEIHNTGSRDITDVSMDAKFQSLDGEVIEIMSIEVEQISAHSSVAGDDLEMQILGHTVWDSYVIAIEVQWTDYEGDVNRIIQTHEVGEWAWEEFKDRD
;
A
#
# COMPACT_ATOMS: atom_id res chain seq x y z
N MET A 1 7.11 42.12 37.15
CA MET A 1 6.47 43.32 37.62
C MET A 1 5.03 42.90 37.84
N ILE A 2 4.74 42.31 39.06
CA ILE A 2 4.07 42.96 40.18
C ILE A 2 2.61 43.29 39.80
N SER A 3 1.55 42.72 40.40
CA SER A 3 1.12 42.69 41.79
C SER A 3 -0.06 41.74 41.86
N GLN A 4 -0.25 40.79 42.63
CA GLN A 4 -0.57 40.60 44.04
C GLN A 4 -1.53 41.68 44.65
N ASP A 5 -2.53 41.17 45.31
CA ASP A 5 -3.44 41.73 46.30
C ASP A 5 -4.92 41.70 45.83
N ASP A 6 -5.96 41.29 46.59
CA ASP A 6 -6.02 41.02 48.03
C ASP A 6 -7.24 40.16 48.30
N VAL A 7 -7.12 39.34 49.29
CA VAL A 7 -8.17 38.57 49.96
C VAL A 7 -8.86 39.51 50.97
N ILE A 8 -10.18 39.65 50.90
CA ILE A 8 -10.95 40.17 52.02
C ILE A 8 -11.99 39.16 52.45
N PHE A 9 -11.73 38.58 53.61
CA PHE A 9 -12.73 37.91 54.48
C PHE A 9 -13.54 38.99 55.22
N SER A 10 -14.86 38.82 55.23
CA SER A 10 -15.76 39.29 56.29
C SER A 10 -17.04 38.50 56.16
N ASP A 11 -17.30 37.56 57.05
CA ASP A 11 -17.84 37.63 58.37
C ASP A 11 -19.37 37.80 58.39
N GLU A 12 -19.99 36.79 59.02
CA GLU A 12 -21.31 36.72 59.61
C GLU A 12 -22.49 37.41 58.93
N GLY A 13 -23.35 36.60 58.39
CA GLY A 13 -24.72 36.93 58.01
C GLY A 13 -25.63 35.72 58.05
N ASP A 14 -26.27 35.59 59.21
CA ASP A 14 -27.38 34.77 59.56
C ASP A 14 -28.22 34.27 58.35
N MET A 15 -28.10 32.97 58.01
CA MET A 15 -28.90 32.36 56.97
C MET A 15 -30.21 31.88 57.61
N VAL A 16 -31.20 32.73 57.51
CA VAL A 16 -32.60 32.40 57.74
C VAL A 16 -32.99 31.33 56.73
N VAL A 17 -33.08 30.11 57.19
CA VAL A 17 -33.64 28.98 56.43
C VAL A 17 -35.12 29.27 56.24
N HIS A 18 -35.49 29.83 55.10
CA HIS A 18 -36.85 29.72 54.63
C HIS A 18 -37.12 28.27 54.29
N GLU A 19 -37.88 27.61 55.17
CA GLU A 19 -38.63 26.41 54.83
C GLU A 19 -39.68 26.77 53.77
N ASP A 20 -39.20 26.92 52.53
CA ASP A 20 -40.11 26.88 51.40
C ASP A 20 -40.48 25.43 51.16
N SER A 21 -41.72 25.17 51.47
CA SER A 21 -42.53 24.01 51.19
C SER A 21 -42.01 23.26 49.96
N ILE A 22 -41.41 22.06 50.17
CA ILE A 22 -41.21 21.06 49.15
C ILE A 22 -42.60 20.67 48.65
N GLN A 23 -43.09 21.38 47.62
CA GLN A 23 -44.19 20.89 46.82
C GLN A 23 -43.69 19.54 46.25
N SER A 24 -44.23 18.46 46.82
CA SER A 24 -44.18 17.14 46.22
C SER A 24 -44.86 17.23 44.84
N SER A 25 -44.13 17.65 43.84
CA SER A 25 -44.55 17.52 42.47
C SER A 25 -44.61 16.02 42.19
N THR A 26 -45.83 15.49 42.16
CA THR A 26 -46.09 14.16 41.63
C THR A 26 -45.56 14.11 40.24
N LEU A 27 -44.39 13.46 40.10
CA LEU A 27 -43.82 13.20 38.80
C LEU A 27 -44.88 12.59 37.89
N SER A 28 -45.04 13.13 36.71
CA SER A 28 -45.99 12.62 35.73
C SER A 28 -45.65 11.17 35.41
N GLN A 29 -46.66 10.37 35.09
CA GLN A 29 -46.42 8.94 34.77
C GLN A 29 -45.39 8.77 33.66
N ASP A 30 -45.29 9.72 32.74
CA ASP A 30 -44.30 9.73 31.65
C ASP A 30 -42.87 9.98 32.18
N GLU A 31 -42.72 10.89 33.18
CA GLU A 31 -41.42 11.15 33.82
C GLU A 31 -40.92 9.94 34.61
N LEU A 32 -41.83 9.22 35.27
CA LEU A 32 -41.52 7.98 35.98
C LEU A 32 -41.10 6.87 35.00
N ALA A 33 -41.76 6.77 33.83
CA ALA A 33 -41.40 5.82 32.81
C ALA A 33 -40.00 6.12 32.19
N ILE A 34 -39.69 7.39 31.97
CA ILE A 34 -38.36 7.81 31.48
C ILE A 34 -37.27 7.50 32.53
N LEU A 35 -37.54 7.77 33.80
CA LEU A 35 -36.59 7.44 34.88
C LEU A 35 -36.39 5.94 35.05
N GLN A 36 -37.42 5.14 34.86
CA GLN A 36 -37.29 3.67 34.89
C GLN A 36 -36.49 3.18 33.70
N ALA A 37 -36.79 3.63 32.50
CA ALA A 37 -36.03 3.28 31.29
C ALA A 37 -34.55 3.69 31.38
N SER A 38 -34.27 4.89 31.93
CA SER A 38 -32.89 5.34 32.15
C SER A 38 -32.12 4.49 33.18
N LYS A 39 -32.79 4.06 34.24
CA LYS A 39 -32.21 3.15 35.25
C LYS A 39 -31.96 1.74 34.69
N GLU A 40 -32.86 1.22 33.88
CA GLU A 40 -32.66 -0.06 33.19
C GLU A 40 -31.51 0.01 32.18
N ALA A 41 -31.43 1.05 31.38
CA ALA A 41 -30.32 1.28 30.49
C ALA A 41 -28.97 1.41 31.23
N ALA A 42 -28.96 2.14 32.35
CA ALA A 42 -27.78 2.27 33.19
C ALA A 42 -27.33 0.93 33.80
N ARG A 43 -28.28 0.08 34.23
CA ARG A 43 -27.97 -1.29 34.71
C ARG A 43 -27.41 -2.16 33.61
N LEU A 44 -28.01 -2.18 32.42
CA LEU A 44 -27.49 -2.91 31.26
C LEU A 44 -26.06 -2.50 30.87
N VAL A 45 -25.78 -1.20 30.88
CA VAL A 45 -24.42 -0.68 30.63
C VAL A 45 -23.46 -1.10 31.75
N GLN A 46 -23.92 -1.10 32.99
CA GLN A 46 -23.10 -1.49 34.15
C GLN A 46 -22.79 -2.99 34.16
N ASP A 47 -23.75 -3.82 33.78
CA ASP A 47 -23.59 -5.28 33.67
C ASP A 47 -22.65 -5.62 32.51
N LEU A 48 -22.80 -4.97 31.34
CA LEU A 48 -21.86 -5.10 30.22
C LEU A 48 -20.44 -4.69 30.62
N LYS A 49 -20.29 -3.60 31.37
CA LYS A 49 -18.98 -3.13 31.84
C LYS A 49 -18.32 -4.08 32.84
N ARG A 50 -19.12 -4.83 33.62
CA ARG A 50 -18.62 -5.81 34.59
C ARG A 50 -18.19 -7.12 33.96
N GLU A 51 -18.80 -7.49 32.81
CA GLU A 51 -18.51 -8.72 32.09
C GLU A 51 -17.29 -8.57 31.13
N VAL A 52 -17.03 -7.34 30.68
CA VAL A 52 -15.91 -7.01 29.77
C VAL A 52 -14.67 -6.69 30.60
N THR A 53 -13.88 -7.71 30.89
CA THR A 53 -12.57 -7.50 31.53
C THR A 53 -11.55 -6.99 30.50
N PRO A 54 -10.60 -6.11 30.88
CA PRO A 54 -9.59 -5.57 29.99
C PRO A 54 -8.78 -6.67 29.29
N ASN A 55 -8.55 -7.80 29.96
CA ASN A 55 -7.88 -8.96 29.36
C ASN A 55 -8.68 -9.59 28.19
N ARG A 56 -10.01 -9.68 28.33
CA ARG A 56 -10.85 -10.22 27.25
C ARG A 56 -10.84 -9.30 26.02
N VAL A 57 -10.86 -7.98 26.23
CA VAL A 57 -10.75 -6.99 25.15
C VAL A 57 -9.40 -7.10 24.47
N ALA A 58 -8.32 -7.18 25.23
CA ALA A 58 -6.97 -7.37 24.69
C ALA A 58 -6.85 -8.66 23.88
N MET A 59 -7.38 -9.78 24.42
CA MET A 59 -7.38 -11.06 23.68
C MET A 59 -8.21 -10.98 22.41
N ALA A 60 -9.39 -10.37 22.44
CA ALA A 60 -10.20 -10.17 21.24
C ALA A 60 -9.47 -9.31 20.20
N GLY A 61 -8.76 -8.25 20.63
CA GLY A 61 -7.93 -7.42 19.78
C GLY A 61 -6.79 -8.21 19.10
N ILE A 62 -6.10 -9.06 19.86
CA ILE A 62 -5.04 -9.92 19.33
C ILE A 62 -5.61 -10.91 18.30
N ILE A 63 -6.73 -11.56 18.61
CA ILE A 63 -7.38 -12.50 17.70
C ILE A 63 -7.81 -11.80 16.42
N LEU A 64 -8.40 -10.62 16.53
CA LEU A 64 -8.80 -9.82 15.37
C LEU A 64 -7.60 -9.45 14.51
N LEU A 65 -6.50 -9.04 15.12
CA LEU A 65 -5.26 -8.69 14.42
C LEU A 65 -4.66 -9.91 13.68
N LEU A 66 -4.69 -11.09 14.32
CA LEU A 66 -4.26 -12.34 13.70
C LEU A 66 -5.16 -12.74 12.52
N LEU A 67 -6.47 -12.58 12.65
CA LEU A 67 -7.42 -12.84 11.56
C LEU A 67 -7.20 -11.90 10.38
N ILE A 68 -7.02 -10.61 10.64
CA ILE A 68 -6.70 -9.62 9.60
C ILE A 68 -5.38 -10.00 8.93
N GLY A 69 -4.34 -10.31 9.70
CA GLY A 69 -3.05 -10.75 9.15
C GLY A 69 -3.16 -12.01 8.29
N ALA A 70 -3.94 -13.01 8.73
CA ALA A 70 -4.21 -14.21 7.97
C ALA A 70 -4.99 -13.93 6.67
N LEU A 71 -5.96 -13.03 6.70
CA LEU A 71 -6.71 -12.60 5.51
C LEU A 71 -5.81 -11.89 4.49
N PHE A 72 -4.95 -10.97 4.95
CA PHE A 72 -3.98 -10.30 4.08
C PHE A 72 -2.95 -11.28 3.51
N SER A 73 -2.46 -12.22 4.32
CA SER A 73 -1.55 -13.26 3.84
C SER A 73 -2.23 -14.16 2.81
N GLY A 74 -3.47 -14.61 3.08
CA GLY A 74 -4.25 -15.39 2.12
C GLY A 74 -4.51 -14.63 0.82
N TRP A 75 -4.88 -13.36 0.91
CA TRP A 75 -5.05 -12.51 -0.27
C TRP A 75 -3.75 -12.43 -1.09
N TYR A 76 -2.63 -12.26 -0.46
CA TYR A 76 -1.35 -12.12 -1.15
C TYR A 76 -0.89 -13.42 -1.84
N TRP A 77 -1.07 -14.58 -1.20
CA TRP A 77 -0.55 -15.87 -1.68
C TRP A 77 -1.55 -16.74 -2.42
N VAL A 78 -2.86 -16.63 -2.11
CA VAL A 78 -3.88 -17.54 -2.63
C VAL A 78 -4.61 -16.96 -3.84
N ILE A 79 -4.86 -15.64 -3.85
CA ILE A 79 -5.53 -15.01 -4.98
C ILE A 79 -4.54 -14.88 -6.14
N PRO A 80 -4.82 -15.51 -7.28
CA PRO A 80 -3.99 -15.40 -8.46
C PRO A 80 -3.88 -13.92 -8.88
N ARG A 81 -2.67 -13.50 -9.18
CA ARG A 81 -2.37 -12.17 -9.70
C ARG A 81 -1.29 -12.33 -10.75
N ASP A 82 -1.54 -11.75 -11.90
CA ASP A 82 -0.55 -11.66 -12.94
C ASP A 82 0.03 -10.25 -12.89
N SER A 83 1.33 -10.17 -12.77
CA SER A 83 2.05 -8.91 -12.79
C SER A 83 3.49 -9.20 -13.20
N VAL A 84 3.87 -8.61 -14.31
CA VAL A 84 5.23 -8.68 -14.85
C VAL A 84 5.79 -7.27 -14.89
N THR A 85 6.99 -7.09 -14.38
CA THR A 85 7.72 -5.83 -14.45
C THR A 85 9.06 -6.04 -15.12
N VAL A 86 9.52 -5.03 -15.84
CA VAL A 86 10.83 -5.04 -16.48
C VAL A 86 11.66 -3.92 -15.87
N GLU A 87 12.83 -4.26 -15.38
CA GLU A 87 13.84 -3.30 -14.95
C GLU A 87 14.91 -3.22 -16.03
N THR A 88 15.26 -2.02 -16.46
CA THR A 88 16.25 -1.79 -17.51
C THR A 88 17.32 -0.85 -17.00
N LEU A 89 18.57 -1.26 -17.16
CA LEU A 89 19.74 -0.46 -16.85
C LEU A 89 20.50 -0.15 -18.14
N TYR A 90 20.69 1.12 -18.42
CA TYR A 90 21.48 1.60 -19.53
C TYR A 90 22.79 2.21 -19.06
N ILE A 91 23.89 1.85 -19.72
CA ILE A 91 25.25 2.33 -19.40
C ILE A 91 25.98 2.74 -20.67
N GLN A 92 26.60 3.91 -20.65
CA GLN A 92 27.52 4.37 -21.67
C GLN A 92 28.97 4.13 -21.20
N ARG A 93 29.64 3.15 -21.80
CA ARG A 93 31.04 2.88 -21.50
C ARG A 93 31.77 2.28 -22.68
N GLY A 94 32.29 3.16 -23.57
CA GLY A 94 32.96 2.71 -24.79
C GLY A 94 32.01 2.14 -25.84
N GLY A 95 30.74 2.39 -25.70
CA GLY A 95 29.60 1.96 -26.47
C GLY A 95 28.37 2.09 -25.61
N HIS A 96 27.27 1.44 -25.98
CA HIS A 96 26.03 1.39 -25.20
C HIS A 96 25.81 -0.04 -24.71
N ILE A 97 25.45 -0.17 -23.44
CA ILE A 97 25.10 -1.45 -22.82
C ILE A 97 23.70 -1.29 -22.26
N VAL A 98 22.81 -2.17 -22.66
CA VAL A 98 21.44 -2.28 -22.14
C VAL A 98 21.33 -3.63 -21.44
N MET A 99 21.04 -3.61 -20.17
CA MET A 99 20.78 -4.81 -19.39
C MET A 99 19.32 -4.78 -18.93
N SER A 100 18.62 -5.89 -19.07
CA SER A 100 17.24 -6.00 -18.66
C SER A 100 17.05 -7.16 -17.70
N GLU A 101 16.09 -7.01 -16.81
CA GLU A 101 15.65 -8.07 -15.88
C GLU A 101 14.12 -8.14 -15.92
N ILE A 102 13.60 -9.34 -16.16
CA ILE A 102 12.17 -9.61 -16.19
C ILE A 102 11.77 -10.20 -14.84
N HIS A 103 10.87 -9.53 -14.14
CA HIS A 103 10.35 -9.99 -12.84
C HIS A 103 8.92 -10.48 -12.99
N ASN A 104 8.66 -11.71 -12.61
CA ASN A 104 7.31 -12.16 -12.33
C ASN A 104 6.96 -11.78 -10.88
N THR A 105 6.28 -10.66 -10.70
CA THR A 105 5.80 -10.19 -9.39
C THR A 105 4.42 -10.77 -9.04
N GLY A 106 3.84 -11.53 -9.96
CA GLY A 106 2.60 -12.27 -9.79
C GLY A 106 2.70 -13.41 -8.78
N SER A 107 1.57 -13.99 -8.45
CA SER A 107 1.45 -15.11 -7.50
C SER A 107 1.41 -16.48 -8.18
N ARG A 108 1.51 -16.53 -9.50
CA ARG A 108 1.52 -17.73 -10.32
C ARG A 108 2.67 -17.68 -11.31
N ASP A 109 3.08 -18.86 -11.76
CA ASP A 109 4.07 -18.97 -12.81
C ASP A 109 3.50 -18.44 -14.14
N ILE A 110 4.34 -17.83 -14.93
CA ILE A 110 4.05 -17.42 -16.31
C ILE A 110 4.86 -18.27 -17.27
N THR A 111 4.32 -18.50 -18.46
CA THR A 111 4.93 -19.35 -19.48
C THR A 111 5.05 -18.65 -20.82
N ASP A 112 5.83 -19.23 -21.74
CA ASP A 112 6.03 -18.72 -23.10
C ASP A 112 6.42 -17.23 -23.10
N VAL A 113 7.33 -16.87 -22.22
CA VAL A 113 7.78 -15.48 -22.06
C VAL A 113 8.72 -15.14 -23.18
N SER A 114 8.39 -14.13 -23.97
CA SER A 114 9.28 -13.57 -24.98
C SER A 114 9.55 -12.09 -24.71
N MET A 115 10.77 -11.65 -24.94
CA MET A 115 11.16 -10.25 -24.87
C MET A 115 11.91 -9.84 -26.11
N ASP A 116 11.45 -8.74 -26.73
CA ASP A 116 12.13 -8.04 -27.79
C ASP A 116 12.58 -6.66 -27.28
N ALA A 117 13.89 -6.42 -27.26
CA ALA A 117 14.46 -5.13 -26.97
C ALA A 117 15.10 -4.53 -28.22
N LYS A 118 14.69 -3.33 -28.59
CA LYS A 118 15.18 -2.60 -29.76
C LYS A 118 15.90 -1.34 -29.32
N PHE A 119 17.12 -1.19 -29.75
CA PHE A 119 17.86 0.06 -29.60
C PHE A 119 17.74 0.85 -30.91
N GLN A 120 17.25 2.07 -30.84
CA GLN A 120 16.86 2.88 -31.99
C GLN A 120 17.41 4.30 -31.88
N SER A 121 17.65 4.94 -33.05
CA SER A 121 17.85 6.38 -33.09
C SER A 121 16.54 7.12 -32.77
N LEU A 122 16.63 8.42 -32.49
CA LEU A 122 15.44 9.28 -32.29
C LEU A 122 14.54 9.34 -33.54
N ASP A 123 15.09 9.09 -34.71
CA ASP A 123 14.37 9.04 -36.00
C ASP A 123 13.62 7.70 -36.19
N GLY A 124 13.78 6.76 -35.26
CA GLY A 124 13.13 5.44 -35.29
C GLY A 124 13.90 4.40 -36.15
N GLU A 125 15.13 4.68 -36.57
CA GLU A 125 15.98 3.68 -37.21
C GLU A 125 16.46 2.67 -36.18
N VAL A 126 16.17 1.38 -36.41
CA VAL A 126 16.58 0.29 -35.53
C VAL A 126 18.06 0.01 -35.76
N ILE A 127 18.85 0.15 -34.70
CA ILE A 127 20.30 -0.06 -34.68
C ILE A 127 20.62 -1.49 -34.28
N GLU A 128 20.00 -1.99 -33.22
CA GLU A 128 20.22 -3.33 -32.70
C GLU A 128 18.91 -3.91 -32.16
N ILE A 129 18.78 -5.23 -32.24
CA ILE A 129 17.63 -5.98 -31.69
C ILE A 129 18.14 -7.16 -30.88
N MET A 130 17.61 -7.32 -29.72
CA MET A 130 17.81 -8.51 -28.87
C MET A 130 16.46 -9.17 -28.69
N SER A 131 16.36 -10.46 -28.97
CA SER A 131 15.16 -11.27 -28.76
C SER A 131 15.51 -12.49 -27.93
N ILE A 132 14.73 -12.74 -26.88
CA ILE A 132 14.88 -13.92 -26.04
C ILE A 132 13.54 -14.60 -25.83
N GLU A 133 13.62 -15.90 -25.58
CA GLU A 133 12.47 -16.71 -25.19
C GLU A 133 12.81 -17.48 -23.91
N VAL A 134 11.90 -17.46 -22.95
CA VAL A 134 12.01 -18.17 -21.67
C VAL A 134 10.77 -19.02 -21.51
N GLU A 135 10.96 -20.34 -21.35
CA GLU A 135 9.84 -21.29 -21.27
C GLU A 135 8.92 -20.97 -20.07
N GLN A 136 9.49 -20.61 -18.91
CA GLN A 136 8.74 -20.35 -17.70
C GLN A 136 9.51 -19.43 -16.74
N ILE A 137 8.79 -18.50 -16.09
CA ILE A 137 9.29 -17.74 -14.94
C ILE A 137 8.36 -18.02 -13.75
N SER A 138 8.92 -18.58 -12.69
CA SER A 138 8.14 -18.92 -11.49
C SER A 138 7.63 -17.66 -10.77
N ALA A 139 6.55 -17.84 -10.02
CA ALA A 139 6.01 -16.79 -9.16
C ALA A 139 7.09 -16.16 -8.26
N HIS A 140 7.07 -14.85 -8.13
CA HIS A 140 8.03 -14.07 -7.32
C HIS A 140 9.51 -14.32 -7.65
N SER A 141 9.80 -14.65 -8.90
CA SER A 141 11.16 -14.81 -9.40
C SER A 141 11.46 -13.90 -10.57
N SER A 142 12.73 -13.77 -10.89
CA SER A 142 13.19 -12.96 -12.01
C SER A 142 14.16 -13.75 -12.90
N VAL A 143 14.30 -13.27 -14.13
CA VAL A 143 15.31 -13.73 -15.08
C VAL A 143 16.16 -12.55 -15.48
N ALA A 144 17.47 -12.70 -15.30
CA ALA A 144 18.52 -11.79 -15.71
C ALA A 144 19.70 -12.62 -16.20
N GLY A 145 20.61 -12.01 -16.89
CA GLY A 145 21.87 -12.67 -17.34
C GLY A 145 22.35 -12.16 -18.69
N ASP A 146 23.37 -12.84 -19.20
CA ASP A 146 24.05 -12.45 -20.44
C ASP A 146 23.10 -12.42 -21.65
N ASP A 147 22.07 -13.27 -21.67
CA ASP A 147 21.07 -13.31 -22.75
C ASP A 147 20.15 -12.07 -22.73
N LEU A 148 20.12 -11.33 -21.62
CA LEU A 148 19.37 -10.08 -21.42
C LEU A 148 20.30 -8.84 -21.44
N GLU A 149 21.52 -9.01 -21.91
CA GLU A 149 22.48 -7.93 -22.10
C GLU A 149 22.71 -7.66 -23.60
N MET A 150 22.41 -6.45 -24.04
CA MET A 150 22.66 -5.98 -25.39
C MET A 150 23.83 -4.99 -25.40
N GLN A 151 24.87 -5.28 -26.19
CA GLN A 151 26.04 -4.41 -26.34
C GLN A 151 26.05 -3.81 -27.72
N ILE A 152 25.99 -2.49 -27.82
CA ILE A 152 25.97 -1.74 -29.06
C ILE A 152 27.31 -1.00 -29.19
N LEU A 153 28.05 -1.32 -30.23
CA LEU A 153 29.36 -0.74 -30.52
C LEU A 153 29.31 0.06 -31.84
N GLY A 154 30.21 1.04 -31.99
CA GLY A 154 30.36 1.81 -33.22
C GLY A 154 29.36 2.96 -33.34
N HIS A 155 28.50 3.18 -32.38
CA HIS A 155 27.60 4.32 -32.32
C HIS A 155 28.10 5.36 -31.33
N THR A 156 27.79 6.63 -31.61
CA THR A 156 28.27 7.74 -30.78
C THR A 156 27.57 7.75 -29.44
N VAL A 157 28.33 8.01 -28.38
CA VAL A 157 27.80 8.19 -27.03
C VAL A 157 27.35 9.62 -26.74
N TRP A 158 27.36 10.49 -27.77
CA TRP A 158 26.97 11.90 -27.63
C TRP A 158 25.54 12.18 -28.11
N ASP A 159 24.90 11.19 -28.70
CA ASP A 159 23.54 11.30 -29.21
C ASP A 159 22.59 10.58 -28.26
N SER A 160 21.34 11.03 -28.25
CA SER A 160 20.24 10.33 -27.53
C SER A 160 19.67 9.22 -28.43
N TYR A 161 19.20 8.17 -27.76
CA TYR A 161 18.63 6.99 -28.39
C TYR A 161 17.35 6.58 -27.69
N VAL A 162 16.63 5.63 -28.25
CA VAL A 162 15.40 5.07 -27.68
C VAL A 162 15.58 3.57 -27.50
N ILE A 163 15.29 3.09 -26.31
CA ILE A 163 15.15 1.67 -26.03
C ILE A 163 13.66 1.35 -26.03
N ALA A 164 13.22 0.49 -26.94
CA ALA A 164 11.85 -0.01 -26.97
C ALA A 164 11.85 -1.49 -26.58
N ILE A 165 11.16 -1.81 -25.49
CA ILE A 165 11.07 -3.16 -24.94
C ILE A 165 9.64 -3.63 -25.08
N GLU A 166 9.48 -4.82 -25.62
CA GLU A 166 8.22 -5.53 -25.71
C GLU A 166 8.36 -6.87 -25.01
N VAL A 167 7.52 -7.14 -24.02
CA VAL A 167 7.46 -8.42 -23.33
C VAL A 167 6.07 -9.00 -23.51
N GLN A 168 6.02 -10.28 -23.90
CA GLN A 168 4.79 -11.05 -24.00
C GLN A 168 4.92 -12.31 -23.13
N TRP A 169 3.81 -12.74 -22.51
CA TRP A 169 3.78 -13.96 -21.73
C TRP A 169 2.37 -14.56 -21.73
N THR A 170 2.31 -15.84 -21.45
CA THR A 170 1.05 -16.55 -21.20
C THR A 170 0.85 -16.68 -19.70
N ASP A 171 -0.29 -16.20 -19.20
CA ASP A 171 -0.64 -16.27 -17.79
C ASP A 171 -1.16 -17.68 -17.38
N TYR A 172 -1.50 -17.83 -16.09
CA TYR A 172 -2.00 -19.09 -15.54
C TYR A 172 -3.40 -19.48 -16.07
N GLU A 173 -4.17 -18.57 -16.66
CA GLU A 173 -5.47 -18.84 -17.32
C GLU A 173 -5.29 -19.22 -18.78
N GLY A 174 -4.09 -19.02 -19.33
CA GLY A 174 -3.75 -19.28 -20.73
C GLY A 174 -3.96 -18.06 -21.63
N ASP A 175 -4.19 -16.90 -21.05
CA ASP A 175 -4.32 -15.65 -21.79
C ASP A 175 -2.93 -15.06 -22.11
N VAL A 176 -2.79 -14.50 -23.31
CA VAL A 176 -1.53 -13.85 -23.73
C VAL A 176 -1.57 -12.38 -23.35
N ASN A 177 -0.66 -12.00 -22.50
CA ASN A 177 -0.47 -10.63 -22.02
C ASN A 177 0.74 -9.99 -22.71
N ARG A 178 0.79 -8.65 -22.76
CA ARG A 178 1.85 -7.88 -23.43
C ARG A 178 2.07 -6.55 -22.73
N ILE A 179 3.35 -6.21 -22.52
CA ILE A 179 3.79 -4.89 -22.07
C ILE A 179 4.71 -4.28 -23.14
N ILE A 180 4.56 -3.00 -23.39
CA ILE A 180 5.47 -2.23 -24.25
C ILE A 180 5.98 -1.04 -23.44
N GLN A 181 7.30 -0.90 -23.36
CA GLN A 181 7.98 0.18 -22.66
C GLN A 181 8.92 0.88 -23.62
N THR A 182 9.06 2.19 -23.44
CA THR A 182 9.95 2.99 -24.28
C THR A 182 10.69 4.00 -23.41
N HIS A 183 12.01 3.97 -23.46
CA HIS A 183 12.89 4.83 -22.69
C HIS A 183 13.80 5.62 -23.61
N GLU A 184 13.83 6.92 -23.46
CA GLU A 184 14.83 7.78 -24.08
C GLU A 184 16.08 7.77 -23.19
N VAL A 185 17.24 7.48 -23.79
CA VAL A 185 18.52 7.31 -23.11
C VAL A 185 19.62 8.11 -23.80
N GLY A 186 20.71 8.37 -23.08
CA GLY A 186 21.87 9.04 -23.62
C GLY A 186 22.15 10.42 -23.04
N GLU A 187 21.25 10.96 -22.22
CA GLU A 187 21.54 12.20 -21.48
C GLU A 187 22.59 11.99 -20.38
N TRP A 188 22.60 10.79 -19.81
CA TRP A 188 23.46 10.43 -18.67
C TRP A 188 24.31 9.20 -18.98
N ALA A 189 25.45 9.09 -18.32
CA ALA A 189 26.37 7.97 -18.48
C ALA A 189 25.80 6.63 -18.01
N TRP A 190 24.79 6.65 -17.17
CA TRP A 190 23.97 5.50 -16.78
C TRP A 190 22.56 5.94 -16.41
N GLU A 191 21.58 5.13 -16.70
CA GLU A 191 20.17 5.38 -16.43
C GLU A 191 19.50 4.07 -16.07
N GLU A 192 18.60 4.12 -15.07
CA GLU A 192 17.87 2.95 -14.59
C GLU A 192 16.38 3.24 -14.68
N PHE A 193 15.67 2.33 -15.31
CA PHE A 193 14.23 2.40 -15.50
C PHE A 193 13.56 1.22 -14.78
N LYS A 194 12.58 1.53 -13.97
CA LYS A 194 11.79 0.56 -13.24
C LYS A 194 10.33 0.89 -13.43
N ASP A 195 9.73 0.27 -14.42
CA ASP A 195 8.32 0.45 -14.67
C ASP A 195 7.49 -0.44 -13.75
N ARG A 196 6.59 0.18 -13.07
CA ARG A 196 5.56 -0.47 -12.26
C ARG A 196 4.21 -0.19 -12.89
N ASP A 197 3.48 -1.26 -13.22
CA ASP A 197 2.06 -1.19 -13.53
C ASP A 197 1.23 -0.80 -12.29
#